data_c1f218e56ae6d03db51215f58f21a4aa
#
_entry.id   c1f218e56ae6d03db51215f58f21a4aa
#
_cell.length_a   1.000
_cell.length_b   1.000
_cell.length_c   1.000
_cell.angle_alpha   90.00
_cell.angle_beta   90.00
_cell.angle_gamma   90.00
#
_symmetry.space_group_name_H-M   'P 1'
#
loop_
_entity.id
_entity.type
_entity.pdbx_description
1 polymer ?
#
loop_
_entity_poly.entity_id
_entity_poly.type
_entity_poly.pdbx_seq_one_letter_code
_entity_poly.pdbx_strand_id
1 'polypeptide(L)'
;MRKAGKILSLLCFVAAVVLVVLAVADKAPYWAAARDSEELIAQYTQPVENQEEEKEESEEAAKPAASSSVPDAPTAAPTEQPAPEEDLPEDKTLLREIDWGGLQELNADIVGWIYIPGTHVDYPILIGESDTEYLYKSSKGAANKLGSIFAYADTSRSMEDAHTVLYGHNMASGQMFGDLSDYQSRSYRNSYPYVYIYTPHRALQ
;
A
#
# COMPACT_ATOMS: atom_id res chain seq x y z
N MET A 1 -30.69 47.82 -24.74
CA MET A 1 -29.60 46.86 -25.01
C MET A 1 -28.68 46.60 -23.81
N ARG A 2 -28.27 47.59 -23.00
CA ARG A 2 -27.34 47.41 -21.83
C ARG A 2 -27.89 46.51 -20.69
N LYS A 3 -29.20 46.46 -20.46
CA LYS A 3 -29.83 45.63 -19.40
C LYS A 3 -29.88 44.15 -19.78
N ALA A 4 -30.12 43.80 -21.05
CA ALA A 4 -30.14 42.43 -21.53
C ALA A 4 -28.75 41.76 -21.45
N GLY A 5 -27.68 42.50 -21.77
CA GLY A 5 -26.32 41.99 -21.63
C GLY A 5 -25.92 41.67 -20.19
N LYS A 6 -26.37 42.51 -19.22
CA LYS A 6 -26.07 42.23 -17.79
C LYS A 6 -26.84 41.01 -17.27
N ILE A 7 -28.08 40.80 -17.72
CA ILE A 7 -28.87 39.63 -17.34
C ILE A 7 -28.25 38.36 -17.92
N LEU A 8 -27.82 38.38 -19.19
CA LEU A 8 -27.14 37.25 -19.82
C LEU A 8 -25.82 36.90 -19.11
N SER A 9 -24.99 37.90 -18.77
CA SER A 9 -23.76 37.72 -18.03
C SER A 9 -24.00 37.08 -16.64
N LEU A 10 -25.05 37.53 -15.93
CA LEU A 10 -25.43 36.97 -14.63
C LEU A 10 -25.87 35.49 -14.78
N LEU A 11 -26.66 35.18 -15.80
CA LEU A 11 -27.09 33.79 -16.05
C LEU A 11 -25.91 32.86 -16.38
N CYS A 12 -24.97 33.33 -17.21
CA CYS A 12 -23.74 32.57 -17.51
C CYS A 12 -22.91 32.36 -16.25
N PHE A 13 -22.78 33.37 -15.39
CA PHE A 13 -22.04 33.25 -14.13
C PHE A 13 -22.71 32.23 -13.17
N VAL A 14 -24.03 32.32 -12.99
CA VAL A 14 -24.77 31.36 -12.18
C VAL A 14 -24.64 29.94 -12.73
N ALA A 15 -24.75 29.76 -14.06
CA ALA A 15 -24.57 28.46 -14.68
C ALA A 15 -23.14 27.91 -14.46
N ALA A 16 -22.11 28.75 -14.58
CA ALA A 16 -20.72 28.34 -14.28
C ALA A 16 -20.54 27.92 -12.82
N VAL A 17 -21.08 28.68 -11.87
CA VAL A 17 -21.04 28.35 -10.45
C VAL A 17 -21.74 27.01 -10.18
N VAL A 18 -22.94 26.78 -10.75
CA VAL A 18 -23.65 25.52 -10.61
C VAL A 18 -22.83 24.34 -11.16
N LEU A 19 -22.20 24.50 -12.33
CA LEU A 19 -21.35 23.45 -12.90
C LEU A 19 -20.13 23.13 -11.99
N VAL A 20 -19.51 24.17 -11.41
CA VAL A 20 -18.40 23.96 -10.48
C VAL A 20 -18.88 23.23 -9.22
N VAL A 21 -20.02 23.64 -8.64
CA VAL A 21 -20.60 22.96 -7.47
C VAL A 21 -20.91 21.50 -7.76
N LEU A 22 -21.51 21.21 -8.92
CA LEU A 22 -21.79 19.83 -9.31
C LEU A 22 -20.52 19.02 -9.52
N ALA A 23 -19.48 19.59 -10.13
CA ALA A 23 -18.18 18.92 -10.32
C ALA A 23 -17.49 18.63 -8.98
N VAL A 24 -17.56 19.56 -8.03
CA VAL A 24 -17.00 19.36 -6.67
C VAL A 24 -17.82 18.32 -5.91
N ALA A 25 -19.14 18.36 -5.99
CA ALA A 25 -20.02 17.38 -5.34
C ALA A 25 -19.79 15.94 -5.88
N ASP A 26 -19.51 15.79 -7.19
CA ASP A 26 -19.17 14.51 -7.78
C ASP A 26 -17.85 13.95 -7.23
N LYS A 27 -16.88 14.81 -6.92
CA LYS A 27 -15.57 14.41 -6.37
C LYS A 27 -15.55 14.26 -4.85
N ALA A 28 -16.52 14.80 -4.13
CA ALA A 28 -16.55 14.76 -2.67
C ALA A 28 -16.42 13.34 -2.06
N PRO A 29 -17.07 12.27 -2.58
CA PRO A 29 -16.93 10.94 -2.04
C PRO A 29 -15.50 10.38 -2.21
N TYR A 30 -14.76 10.79 -3.24
CA TYR A 30 -13.37 10.37 -3.45
C TYR A 30 -12.44 11.00 -2.41
N TRP A 31 -12.63 12.28 -2.08
CA TRP A 31 -11.82 12.95 -1.05
C TRP A 31 -12.14 12.44 0.35
N ALA A 32 -13.40 12.08 0.62
CA ALA A 32 -13.78 11.48 1.89
C ALA A 32 -13.10 10.12 2.10
N ALA A 33 -13.07 9.28 1.05
CA ALA A 33 -12.43 7.97 1.11
C ALA A 33 -10.89 8.07 1.24
N ALA A 34 -10.26 9.05 0.60
CA ALA A 34 -8.83 9.31 0.77
C ALA A 34 -8.50 9.67 2.23
N ARG A 35 -9.29 10.54 2.86
CA ARG A 35 -9.12 10.88 4.27
C ARG A 35 -9.33 9.69 5.21
N ASP A 36 -10.30 8.82 4.92
CA ASP A 36 -10.52 7.61 5.70
C ASP A 36 -9.29 6.70 5.69
N SER A 37 -8.59 6.58 4.56
CA SER A 37 -7.34 5.81 4.46
C SER A 37 -6.21 6.45 5.24
N GLU A 38 -6.00 7.77 5.08
CA GLU A 38 -4.97 8.52 5.81
C GLU A 38 -5.19 8.45 7.33
N GLU A 39 -6.46 8.52 7.78
CA GLU A 39 -6.82 8.37 9.19
C GLU A 39 -6.46 6.98 9.72
N LEU A 40 -6.77 5.92 8.96
CA LEU A 40 -6.42 4.54 9.34
C LEU A 40 -4.91 4.34 9.40
N ILE A 41 -4.16 4.84 8.41
CA ILE A 41 -2.70 4.79 8.41
C ILE A 41 -2.16 5.47 9.67
N ALA A 42 -2.58 6.70 9.93
CA ALA A 42 -2.10 7.47 11.07
C ALA A 42 -2.48 6.85 12.44
N GLN A 43 -3.62 6.18 12.53
CA GLN A 43 -4.13 5.64 13.78
C GLN A 43 -3.59 4.24 14.09
N TYR A 44 -3.43 3.38 13.09
CA TYR A 44 -3.16 1.95 13.28
C TYR A 44 -1.80 1.50 12.77
N THR A 45 -1.02 2.37 12.10
CA THR A 45 0.31 2.01 11.62
C THR A 45 1.36 3.00 12.09
N GLN A 46 2.52 2.49 12.54
CA GLN A 46 3.68 3.30 12.87
C GLN A 46 4.91 2.71 12.18
N PRO A 47 5.83 3.55 11.67
CA PRO A 47 7.14 3.08 11.26
C PRO A 47 7.87 2.51 12.47
N VAL A 48 8.58 1.40 12.31
CA VAL A 48 9.45 0.90 13.37
C VAL A 48 10.59 1.89 13.49
N GLU A 49 10.63 2.68 14.59
CA GLU A 49 11.78 3.53 14.91
C GLU A 49 12.98 2.62 15.22
N ASN A 50 14.04 2.75 14.43
CA ASN A 50 15.30 2.09 14.72
C ASN A 50 15.90 2.65 16.02
N GLN A 51 15.86 1.88 17.11
CA GLN A 51 16.53 2.20 18.37
C GLN A 51 18.07 1.99 18.29
N GLU A 52 18.67 2.03 17.10
CA GLU A 52 20.10 1.76 16.91
C GLU A 52 20.98 3.00 16.66
N GLU A 53 20.44 4.22 16.66
CA GLU A 53 21.29 5.43 16.50
C GLU A 53 22.08 5.84 17.77
N GLU A 54 21.90 5.20 18.92
CA GLU A 54 22.65 5.53 20.15
C GLU A 54 23.91 4.67 20.41
N LYS A 55 24.31 3.77 19.50
CA LYS A 55 25.46 2.86 19.74
C LYS A 55 26.68 3.04 18.84
N GLU A 56 26.64 3.88 17.83
CA GLU A 56 27.78 4.04 16.89
C GLU A 56 28.78 5.17 17.26
N GLU A 57 28.66 5.84 18.39
CA GLU A 57 29.65 6.88 18.81
C GLU A 57 30.78 6.32 19.68
N SER A 58 30.98 5.01 19.86
CA SER A 58 32.01 4.49 20.75
C SER A 58 32.98 3.43 20.22
N GLU A 59 32.99 3.11 18.91
CA GLU A 59 33.98 2.12 18.36
C GLU A 59 34.66 2.54 17.05
N GLU A 60 35.21 3.77 17.01
CA GLU A 60 36.23 4.12 16.02
C GLU A 60 37.63 4.07 16.65
N ALA A 61 38.22 2.89 16.78
CA ALA A 61 39.68 2.71 16.88
C ALA A 61 40.07 1.24 16.80
N ALA A 62 40.37 0.69 15.60
CA ALA A 62 41.49 -0.20 15.35
C ALA A 62 41.43 -0.90 13.99
N LYS A 63 42.19 -0.39 13.04
CA LYS A 63 42.68 -1.16 11.88
C LYS A 63 44.08 -1.69 12.25
N PRO A 64 44.58 -2.86 11.76
CA PRO A 64 45.18 -2.89 10.41
C PRO A 64 45.11 -4.23 9.64
N ALA A 65 44.94 -4.13 8.34
CA ALA A 65 45.75 -4.50 7.17
C ALA A 65 46.32 -5.91 6.96
N ALA A 66 46.11 -6.39 5.71
CA ALA A 66 46.92 -7.24 4.82
C ALA A 66 46.88 -8.76 5.03
N SER A 67 46.77 -9.63 4.04
CA SER A 67 47.42 -9.79 2.72
C SER A 67 47.02 -11.13 2.07
N SER A 68 46.68 -11.08 0.80
CA SER A 68 46.87 -12.02 -0.33
C SER A 68 47.17 -13.52 -0.12
N SER A 69 46.45 -14.40 -0.85
CA SER A 69 47.00 -15.24 -1.96
C SER A 69 46.03 -16.33 -2.45
N VAL A 70 45.83 -16.40 -3.77
CA VAL A 70 45.24 -17.53 -4.51
C VAL A 70 46.41 -18.50 -4.85
N PRO A 71 46.25 -19.84 -4.99
CA PRO A 71 45.84 -20.40 -6.28
C PRO A 71 45.06 -21.73 -6.30
N ASP A 72 44.42 -21.93 -7.48
CA ASP A 72 44.16 -23.20 -8.24
C ASP A 72 43.11 -24.24 -7.79
N ALA A 73 42.24 -24.49 -8.80
CA ALA A 73 41.24 -25.54 -8.91
C ALA A 73 41.82 -26.95 -9.11
N PRO A 74 41.02 -28.06 -8.99
CA PRO A 74 40.19 -28.52 -10.09
C PRO A 74 38.83 -29.18 -9.76
N THR A 75 37.88 -28.98 -10.66
CA THR A 75 36.81 -29.84 -11.19
C THR A 75 36.29 -31.03 -10.36
N ALA A 76 35.02 -30.98 -9.95
CA ALA A 76 34.14 -32.15 -9.83
C ALA A 76 32.65 -31.72 -9.99
N ALA A 77 31.86 -32.65 -10.54
CA ALA A 77 30.53 -32.55 -11.13
C ALA A 77 29.38 -32.06 -10.20
N PRO A 78 28.18 -31.72 -10.76
CA PRO A 78 27.17 -30.92 -10.11
C PRO A 78 26.39 -31.71 -9.06
N THR A 79 26.53 -31.29 -7.82
CA THR A 79 25.58 -31.62 -6.75
C THR A 79 24.55 -30.50 -6.77
N GLU A 80 23.28 -30.85 -6.92
CA GLU A 80 22.17 -29.93 -6.70
C GLU A 80 22.28 -29.35 -5.28
N GLN A 81 22.82 -28.15 -5.19
CA GLN A 81 22.70 -27.32 -4.01
C GLN A 81 21.29 -26.77 -3.97
N PRO A 82 20.58 -26.80 -2.81
CA PRO A 82 19.38 -25.97 -2.64
C PRO A 82 19.79 -24.53 -2.95
N ALA A 83 18.91 -23.84 -3.68
CA ALA A 83 19.07 -22.41 -3.99
C ALA A 83 19.48 -21.67 -2.71
N PRO A 84 20.43 -20.75 -2.77
CA PRO A 84 20.71 -19.88 -1.63
C PRO A 84 19.40 -19.23 -1.23
N GLU A 85 19.03 -19.33 0.05
CA GLU A 85 18.12 -18.36 0.64
C GLU A 85 18.81 -17.02 0.39
N GLU A 86 18.34 -16.27 -0.61
CA GLU A 86 18.77 -14.90 -0.82
C GLU A 86 18.47 -14.19 0.49
N ASP A 87 19.53 -13.78 1.19
CA ASP A 87 19.46 -12.78 2.26
C ASP A 87 18.79 -11.55 1.64
N LEU A 88 17.48 -11.47 1.81
CA LEU A 88 16.71 -10.28 1.47
C LEU A 88 17.37 -9.15 2.28
N PRO A 89 17.69 -8.01 1.67
CA PRO A 89 18.18 -6.88 2.44
C PRO A 89 17.14 -6.61 3.51
N GLU A 90 17.51 -6.80 4.77
CA GLU A 90 16.70 -6.42 5.92
C GLU A 90 16.64 -4.87 5.93
N ASP A 91 15.87 -4.29 5.00
CA ASP A 91 15.51 -2.90 5.09
C ASP A 91 14.44 -2.77 6.18
N LYS A 92 14.92 -2.78 7.43
CA LYS A 92 14.10 -2.62 8.63
C LYS A 92 13.29 -1.33 8.60
N THR A 93 13.64 -0.37 7.73
CA THR A 93 12.93 0.91 7.60
C THR A 93 11.54 0.74 6.95
N LEU A 94 11.29 -0.38 6.29
CA LEU A 94 10.00 -0.69 5.66
C LEU A 94 9.10 -1.57 6.52
N LEU A 95 9.59 -2.10 7.65
CA LEU A 95 8.76 -2.79 8.62
C LEU A 95 7.87 -1.77 9.32
N ARG A 96 6.57 -2.05 9.33
CA ARG A 96 5.58 -1.25 10.05
C ARG A 96 5.08 -2.02 11.25
N GLU A 97 4.97 -1.33 12.37
CA GLU A 97 4.19 -1.82 13.49
C GLU A 97 2.72 -1.49 13.22
N ILE A 98 1.86 -2.51 13.30
CA ILE A 98 0.42 -2.40 13.01
C ILE A 98 -0.36 -2.83 14.24
N ASP A 99 -1.27 -1.98 14.69
CA ASP A 99 -2.20 -2.28 15.78
C ASP A 99 -3.33 -3.21 15.29
N TRP A 100 -3.02 -4.50 15.25
CA TRP A 100 -3.98 -5.53 14.85
C TRP A 100 -5.18 -5.61 15.78
N GLY A 101 -5.00 -5.35 17.08
CA GLY A 101 -6.09 -5.34 18.05
C GLY A 101 -7.11 -4.27 17.71
N GLY A 102 -6.66 -3.03 17.57
CA GLY A 102 -7.52 -1.90 17.21
C GLY A 102 -8.17 -2.05 15.84
N LEU A 103 -7.46 -2.58 14.83
CA LEU A 103 -8.03 -2.85 13.51
C LEU A 103 -9.13 -3.90 13.54
N GLN A 104 -8.96 -4.99 14.30
CA GLN A 104 -9.97 -6.04 14.43
C GLN A 104 -11.17 -5.61 15.27
N GLU A 105 -10.99 -4.73 16.25
CA GLU A 105 -12.10 -4.08 16.96
C GLU A 105 -12.90 -3.15 16.04
N LEU A 106 -12.22 -2.44 15.13
CA LEU A 106 -12.86 -1.60 14.13
C LEU A 106 -13.68 -2.43 13.13
N ASN A 107 -13.09 -3.50 12.59
CA ASN A 107 -13.74 -4.43 11.68
C ASN A 107 -13.04 -5.79 11.71
N ALA A 108 -13.73 -6.81 12.21
CA ALA A 108 -13.20 -8.17 12.33
C ALA A 108 -12.86 -8.82 10.98
N ASP A 109 -13.30 -8.25 9.86
CA ASP A 109 -12.99 -8.72 8.51
C ASP A 109 -11.61 -8.27 8.02
N ILE A 110 -10.93 -7.39 8.74
CA ILE A 110 -9.54 -7.01 8.43
C ILE A 110 -8.62 -8.18 8.78
N VAL A 111 -7.94 -8.71 7.78
CA VAL A 111 -7.05 -9.88 7.89
C VAL A 111 -5.59 -9.57 7.61
N GLY A 112 -5.32 -8.43 6.98
CA GLY A 112 -3.99 -8.04 6.58
C GLY A 112 -3.92 -6.57 6.21
N TRP A 113 -2.74 -6.17 5.77
CA TRP A 113 -2.44 -4.83 5.26
C TRP A 113 -1.52 -4.92 4.06
N ILE A 114 -1.82 -4.20 2.98
CA ILE A 114 -0.95 -4.08 1.80
C ILE A 114 -0.31 -2.70 1.76
N TYR A 115 1.00 -2.67 1.50
CA TYR A 115 1.74 -1.45 1.26
C TYR A 115 2.67 -1.60 0.06
N ILE A 116 2.61 -0.64 -0.87
CA ILE A 116 3.48 -0.58 -2.04
C ILE A 116 4.16 0.79 -2.06
N PRO A 117 5.48 0.87 -1.77
CA PRO A 117 6.21 2.13 -1.79
C PRO A 117 6.07 2.87 -3.11
N GLY A 118 6.01 4.22 -3.04
CA GLY A 118 5.90 5.07 -4.22
C GLY A 118 4.53 5.06 -4.90
N THR A 119 3.52 4.41 -4.30
CA THR A 119 2.12 4.40 -4.77
C THR A 119 1.17 4.88 -3.68
N HIS A 120 -0.12 5.05 -4.04
CA HIS A 120 -1.19 5.25 -3.05
C HIS A 120 -1.66 3.94 -2.39
N VAL A 121 -1.06 2.78 -2.72
CA VAL A 121 -1.47 1.50 -2.14
C VAL A 121 -0.92 1.36 -0.73
N ASP A 122 -1.76 1.68 0.23
CA ASP A 122 -1.49 1.60 1.67
C ASP A 122 -2.84 1.39 2.40
N TYR A 123 -3.31 0.13 2.42
CA TYR A 123 -4.68 -0.18 2.79
C TYR A 123 -4.79 -1.47 3.59
N PRO A 124 -5.79 -1.59 4.50
CA PRO A 124 -6.16 -2.87 5.07
C PRO A 124 -6.72 -3.82 3.99
N ILE A 125 -6.46 -5.12 4.17
CA ILE A 125 -7.02 -6.21 3.36
C ILE A 125 -8.17 -6.83 4.13
N LEU A 126 -9.33 -6.99 3.48
CA LEU A 126 -10.53 -7.52 4.09
C LEU A 126 -10.99 -8.82 3.44
N ILE A 127 -11.62 -9.68 4.24
CA ILE A 127 -12.35 -10.86 3.78
C ILE A 127 -13.73 -10.83 4.44
N GLY A 128 -14.75 -10.58 3.64
CA GLY A 128 -16.14 -10.51 4.10
C GLY A 128 -16.88 -11.85 3.97
N GLU A 129 -18.19 -11.81 4.17
CA GLU A 129 -19.07 -13.00 4.02
C GLU A 129 -19.36 -13.33 2.56
N SER A 130 -19.16 -12.40 1.63
CA SER A 130 -19.35 -12.59 0.20
C SER A 130 -18.26 -11.93 -0.64
N ASP A 131 -18.02 -12.46 -1.85
CA ASP A 131 -16.97 -12.02 -2.79
C ASP A 131 -17.09 -10.57 -3.26
N THR A 132 -18.23 -9.93 -3.05
CA THR A 132 -18.50 -8.57 -3.51
C THR A 132 -18.80 -7.59 -2.38
N GLU A 133 -18.74 -8.04 -1.13
CA GLU A 133 -19.14 -7.24 0.01
C GLU A 133 -18.36 -5.92 0.08
N TYR A 134 -17.06 -5.97 -0.08
CA TYR A 134 -16.17 -4.83 0.01
C TYR A 134 -15.95 -4.08 -1.31
N LEU A 135 -16.66 -4.45 -2.37
CA LEU A 135 -16.60 -3.76 -3.65
C LEU A 135 -17.10 -2.30 -3.53
N TYR A 136 -18.08 -2.05 -2.66
CA TYR A 136 -18.65 -0.72 -2.40
C TYR A 136 -18.83 -0.43 -0.91
N LYS A 137 -17.97 -0.99 -0.07
CA LYS A 137 -17.98 -0.82 1.38
C LYS A 137 -16.58 -0.46 1.86
N SER A 138 -16.47 0.53 2.74
CA SER A 138 -15.19 0.90 3.34
C SER A 138 -14.72 -0.13 4.36
N SER A 139 -13.46 -0.07 4.75
CA SER A 139 -12.90 -0.87 5.84
C SER A 139 -13.58 -0.64 7.18
N LYS A 140 -14.24 0.51 7.39
CA LYS A 140 -15.09 0.81 8.55
C LYS A 140 -16.52 0.24 8.44
N GLY A 141 -16.84 -0.50 7.37
CA GLY A 141 -18.16 -1.09 7.15
C GLY A 141 -19.21 -0.14 6.55
N ALA A 142 -18.90 1.10 6.26
CA ALA A 142 -19.80 2.07 5.67
C ALA A 142 -19.87 1.95 4.14
N ALA A 143 -21.01 2.32 3.52
CA ALA A 143 -21.12 2.39 2.07
C ALA A 143 -20.10 3.39 1.50
N ASN A 144 -19.31 2.95 0.53
CA ASN A 144 -18.25 3.75 -0.09
C ASN A 144 -18.07 3.36 -1.56
N LYS A 145 -18.08 4.33 -2.47
CA LYS A 145 -17.92 4.09 -3.92
C LYS A 145 -16.54 3.56 -4.32
N LEU A 146 -15.52 3.81 -3.51
CA LEU A 146 -14.17 3.30 -3.74
C LEU A 146 -14.00 1.86 -3.25
N GLY A 147 -14.91 1.35 -2.43
CA GLY A 147 -14.77 0.05 -1.81
C GLY A 147 -13.54 -0.01 -0.88
N SER A 148 -13.00 -1.21 -0.76
CA SER A 148 -11.78 -1.52 -0.03
C SER A 148 -10.89 -2.45 -0.85
N ILE A 149 -9.69 -2.77 -0.35
CA ILE A 149 -8.91 -3.90 -0.87
C ILE A 149 -9.37 -5.16 -0.16
N PHE A 150 -9.74 -6.19 -0.91
CA PHE A 150 -10.34 -7.40 -0.35
C PHE A 150 -9.94 -8.66 -1.13
N ALA A 151 -10.11 -9.81 -0.49
CA ALA A 151 -10.05 -11.12 -1.12
C ALA A 151 -11.43 -11.79 -1.10
N TYR A 152 -11.61 -12.86 -1.85
CA TYR A 152 -12.86 -13.61 -1.88
C TYR A 152 -13.15 -14.29 -0.54
N ALA A 153 -14.42 -14.57 -0.28
CA ALA A 153 -14.89 -15.10 0.99
C ALA A 153 -14.34 -16.51 1.31
N ASP A 154 -13.94 -17.29 0.32
CA ASP A 154 -13.32 -18.60 0.46
C ASP A 154 -11.80 -18.55 0.71
N THR A 155 -11.18 -17.37 0.66
CA THR A 155 -9.76 -17.19 0.97
C THR A 155 -9.48 -17.43 2.45
N SER A 156 -8.37 -18.12 2.77
CA SER A 156 -7.96 -18.29 4.15
C SER A 156 -7.68 -16.95 4.85
N ARG A 157 -8.28 -16.75 6.01
CA ARG A 157 -8.08 -15.53 6.82
C ARG A 157 -6.64 -15.38 7.35
N SER A 158 -5.87 -16.48 7.37
CA SER A 158 -4.45 -16.44 7.69
C SER A 158 -3.57 -15.95 6.54
N MET A 159 -4.12 -15.78 5.33
CA MET A 159 -3.38 -15.43 4.10
C MET A 159 -2.26 -16.43 3.79
N GLU A 160 -2.48 -17.73 4.08
CA GLU A 160 -1.50 -18.81 3.89
C GLU A 160 -1.81 -19.72 2.71
N ASP A 161 -2.82 -19.38 1.92
CA ASP A 161 -3.14 -20.10 0.69
C ASP A 161 -1.96 -20.06 -0.28
N ALA A 162 -1.76 -21.13 -1.04
CA ALA A 162 -0.72 -21.19 -2.07
C ALA A 162 -0.91 -20.12 -3.16
N HIS A 163 -2.09 -19.57 -3.29
CA HIS A 163 -2.44 -18.51 -4.22
C HIS A 163 -3.57 -17.66 -3.63
N THR A 164 -3.32 -16.37 -3.46
CA THR A 164 -4.30 -15.39 -2.99
C THR A 164 -4.46 -14.29 -4.02
N VAL A 165 -5.71 -13.92 -4.33
CA VAL A 165 -6.01 -12.82 -5.25
C VAL A 165 -6.63 -11.68 -4.47
N LEU A 166 -6.02 -10.50 -4.54
CA LEU A 166 -6.54 -9.27 -3.96
C LEU A 166 -7.24 -8.45 -5.03
N TYR A 167 -8.39 -7.91 -4.67
CA TYR A 167 -9.23 -7.08 -5.52
C TYR A 167 -9.29 -5.65 -4.97
N GLY A 168 -9.36 -4.68 -5.86
CA GLY A 168 -9.51 -3.27 -5.55
C GLY A 168 -9.88 -2.48 -6.80
N HIS A 169 -10.58 -1.37 -6.63
CA HIS A 169 -10.92 -0.51 -7.76
C HIS A 169 -9.67 0.06 -8.44
N ASN A 170 -9.69 0.13 -9.77
CA ASN A 170 -8.68 0.84 -10.57
C ASN A 170 -9.13 2.29 -10.75
N MET A 171 -8.68 3.19 -9.88
CA MET A 171 -9.09 4.59 -9.87
C MET A 171 -8.16 5.46 -10.71
N ALA A 172 -8.73 6.34 -11.53
CA ALA A 172 -7.95 7.33 -12.30
C ALA A 172 -7.20 8.34 -11.42
N SER A 173 -7.53 8.42 -10.12
CA SER A 173 -6.82 9.22 -9.13
C SER A 173 -5.56 8.57 -8.57
N GLY A 174 -5.25 7.32 -8.96
CA GLY A 174 -4.18 6.51 -8.39
C GLY A 174 -4.59 5.70 -7.15
N GLN A 175 -5.65 6.09 -6.46
CA GLN A 175 -6.15 5.43 -5.26
C GLN A 175 -6.55 3.97 -5.52
N MET A 176 -6.68 3.20 -4.46
CA MET A 176 -6.88 1.76 -4.51
C MET A 176 -5.78 1.09 -5.36
N PHE A 177 -6.10 0.38 -6.42
CA PHE A 177 -5.12 -0.21 -7.34
C PHE A 177 -4.87 0.64 -8.61
N GLY A 178 -5.24 1.93 -8.59
CA GLY A 178 -5.06 2.84 -9.73
C GLY A 178 -3.62 2.95 -10.20
N ASP A 179 -2.68 3.13 -9.26
CA ASP A 179 -1.25 3.28 -9.57
C ASP A 179 -0.59 1.99 -10.08
N LEU A 180 -1.23 0.83 -9.95
CA LEU A 180 -0.67 -0.42 -10.47
C LEU A 180 -0.53 -0.40 -12.01
N SER A 181 -1.24 0.50 -12.70
CA SER A 181 -1.04 0.71 -14.13
C SER A 181 0.38 1.18 -14.48
N ASP A 182 1.08 1.87 -13.57
CA ASP A 182 2.43 2.39 -13.76
C ASP A 182 3.50 1.27 -13.79
N TYR A 183 3.15 0.10 -13.22
CA TYR A 183 3.97 -1.11 -13.30
C TYR A 183 4.11 -1.70 -14.71
N GLN A 184 3.38 -1.19 -15.71
CA GLN A 184 3.66 -1.47 -17.12
C GLN A 184 5.03 -0.91 -17.54
N SER A 185 5.50 0.17 -16.91
CA SER A 185 6.81 0.74 -17.13
C SER A 185 7.91 -0.09 -16.43
N ARG A 186 8.95 -0.48 -17.20
CA ARG A 186 10.09 -1.20 -16.65
C ARG A 186 10.89 -0.35 -15.65
N SER A 187 11.02 0.95 -15.90
CA SER A 187 11.71 1.86 -14.97
C SER A 187 10.98 1.96 -13.65
N TYR A 188 9.65 2.02 -13.68
CA TYR A 188 8.83 2.08 -12.47
C TYR A 188 8.98 0.80 -11.63
N ARG A 189 8.88 -0.39 -12.25
CA ARG A 189 9.11 -1.67 -11.57
C ARG A 189 10.50 -1.77 -10.93
N ASN A 190 11.52 -1.22 -11.57
CA ASN A 190 12.88 -1.23 -11.03
C ASN A 190 13.04 -0.26 -9.84
N SER A 191 12.26 0.82 -9.81
CA SER A 191 12.30 1.81 -8.70
C SER A 191 11.48 1.32 -7.49
N TYR A 192 10.43 0.54 -7.72
CA TYR A 192 9.52 0.05 -6.68
C TYR A 192 9.27 -1.46 -6.86
N PRO A 193 10.29 -2.28 -6.63
CA PRO A 193 10.22 -3.72 -6.95
C PRO A 193 9.40 -4.54 -5.95
N TYR A 194 9.09 -4.00 -4.79
CA TYR A 194 8.53 -4.76 -3.67
C TYR A 194 7.08 -4.38 -3.37
N VAL A 195 6.31 -5.39 -2.97
CA VAL A 195 4.97 -5.29 -2.41
C VAL A 195 5.02 -5.90 -1.02
N TYR A 196 4.61 -5.16 -0.02
CA TYR A 196 4.60 -5.64 1.37
C TYR A 196 3.19 -6.04 1.77
N ILE A 197 3.05 -7.26 2.29
CA ILE A 197 1.81 -7.78 2.87
C ILE A 197 2.08 -8.09 4.34
N TYR A 198 1.38 -7.42 5.21
CA TYR A 198 1.44 -7.65 6.64
C TYR A 198 0.21 -8.44 7.08
N THR A 199 0.40 -9.38 7.99
CA THR A 199 -0.66 -10.10 8.68
C THR A 199 -0.38 -10.06 10.19
N PRO A 200 -1.33 -10.44 11.07
CA PRO A 200 -1.08 -10.50 12.50
C PRO A 200 0.10 -11.40 12.91
N HIS A 201 0.54 -12.29 12.02
CA HIS A 201 1.54 -13.31 12.34
C HIS A 201 2.86 -13.16 11.57
N ARG A 202 2.87 -12.42 10.45
CA ARG A 202 4.05 -12.29 9.60
C ARG A 202 3.97 -11.08 8.65
N ALA A 203 5.13 -10.62 8.20
CA ALA A 203 5.26 -9.74 7.03
C ALA A 203 5.81 -10.55 5.86
N LEU A 204 5.31 -10.28 4.65
CA LEU A 204 5.74 -10.86 3.37
C LEU A 204 6.22 -9.73 2.45
N GLN A 205 7.24 -10.02 1.64
CA GLN A 205 7.80 -9.11 0.65
C GLN A 205 7.85 -9.79 -0.71
#